data_00434841bf6a7baaeff9dc1bfd02b6d8
#
_entry.id   00434841bf6a7baaeff9dc1bfd02b6d8
#
_cell.length_a   1.000
_cell.length_b   1.000
_cell.length_c   1.000
_cell.angle_alpha   90.00
_cell.angle_beta   90.00
_cell.angle_gamma   90.00
#
_symmetry.space_group_name_H-M   'P 1'
#
loop_
_entity.id
_entity.type
_entity.pdbx_description
1 polymer ?
#
loop_
_entity_poly.entity_id
_entity_poly.type
_entity_poly.pdbx_seq_one_letter_code
_entity_poly.pdbx_strand_id
1 'polypeptide(L)'
;MKRQHQNGFTLIELMIVVIIIAALAAMVAPNLIGRSDEAKAKIAQGDLSSLDTALKLYRLDKGAYPTGEQGLEVLLASPGAGREPYLDKPALDPWQRKYQYRCPGVHKPLGYDLFSVGADGKEGTGDDVKNWE
;
A
#
# COMPACT_ATOMS: atom_id res chain seq x y z
N MET A 1 16.06 -62.99 17.77
CA MET A 1 16.13 -61.56 17.39
C MET A 1 15.30 -61.35 16.14
N LYS A 2 14.11 -60.70 16.25
CA LYS A 2 13.28 -60.30 15.10
C LYS A 2 13.86 -59.03 14.50
N ARG A 3 14.38 -59.12 13.27
CA ARG A 3 14.75 -57.92 12.50
C ARG A 3 13.46 -57.19 12.09
N GLN A 4 13.24 -56.01 12.63
CA GLN A 4 12.18 -55.13 12.15
C GLN A 4 12.59 -54.64 10.75
N HIS A 5 11.78 -54.95 9.76
CA HIS A 5 11.88 -54.39 8.43
C HIS A 5 11.51 -52.89 8.55
N GLN A 6 12.49 -52.01 8.46
CA GLN A 6 12.23 -50.60 8.26
C GLN A 6 11.87 -50.40 6.79
N ASN A 7 10.59 -50.19 6.53
CA ASN A 7 10.11 -49.83 5.21
C ASN A 7 10.54 -48.36 4.96
N GLY A 8 11.57 -48.19 4.17
CA GLY A 8 11.97 -46.86 3.68
C GLY A 8 11.01 -46.36 2.60
N PHE A 9 10.76 -45.09 2.55
CA PHE A 9 10.00 -44.46 1.47
C PHE A 9 10.69 -44.65 0.12
N THR A 10 9.90 -44.93 -0.91
CA THR A 10 10.40 -45.00 -2.28
C THR A 10 10.52 -43.60 -2.87
N LEU A 11 11.45 -43.40 -3.82
CA LEU A 11 11.66 -42.14 -4.51
C LEU A 11 10.38 -41.73 -5.26
N ILE A 12 9.64 -42.69 -5.82
CA ILE A 12 8.38 -42.40 -6.53
C ILE A 12 7.26 -41.97 -5.58
N GLU A 13 7.21 -42.47 -4.38
CA GLU A 13 6.25 -42.05 -3.34
C GLU A 13 6.46 -40.60 -2.97
N LEU A 14 7.70 -40.18 -2.79
CA LEU A 14 8.06 -38.77 -2.57
C LEU A 14 7.71 -37.86 -3.76
N MET A 15 7.96 -38.33 -4.98
CA MET A 15 7.60 -37.55 -6.19
C MET A 15 6.09 -37.35 -6.31
N ILE A 16 5.28 -38.38 -6.04
CA ILE A 16 3.82 -38.26 -6.09
C ILE A 16 3.32 -37.26 -5.04
N VAL A 17 3.84 -37.30 -3.83
CA VAL A 17 3.46 -36.36 -2.75
C VAL A 17 3.80 -34.93 -3.13
N VAL A 18 5.00 -34.68 -3.68
CA VAL A 18 5.39 -33.32 -4.13
C VAL A 18 4.48 -32.81 -5.24
N ILE A 19 4.12 -33.67 -6.21
CA ILE A 19 3.20 -33.29 -7.30
C ILE A 19 1.82 -32.91 -6.75
N ILE A 20 1.29 -33.70 -5.82
CA ILE A 20 -0.02 -33.41 -5.19
C ILE A 20 0.01 -32.11 -4.42
N ILE A 21 1.05 -31.87 -3.61
CA ILE A 21 1.21 -30.62 -2.85
C ILE A 21 1.33 -29.43 -3.80
N ALA A 22 2.11 -29.54 -4.87
CA ALA A 22 2.26 -28.50 -5.86
C ALA A 22 0.93 -28.17 -6.57
N ALA A 23 0.13 -29.19 -6.90
CA ALA A 23 -1.18 -29.01 -7.51
C ALA A 23 -2.16 -28.30 -6.56
N LEU A 24 -2.19 -28.68 -5.28
CA LEU A 24 -3.03 -28.04 -4.26
C LEU A 24 -2.58 -26.59 -4.01
N ALA A 25 -1.29 -26.33 -3.92
CA ALA A 25 -0.74 -25.00 -3.75
C ALA A 25 -1.12 -24.06 -4.91
N ALA A 26 -1.10 -24.56 -6.15
CA ALA A 26 -1.48 -23.81 -7.34
C ALA A 26 -2.96 -23.37 -7.33
N MET A 27 -3.84 -24.09 -6.67
CA MET A 27 -5.26 -23.74 -6.55
C MET A 27 -5.51 -22.64 -5.51
N VAL A 28 -4.67 -22.54 -4.48
CA VAL A 28 -4.87 -21.62 -3.35
C VAL A 28 -4.16 -20.28 -3.58
N ALA A 29 -3.02 -20.27 -4.26
CA ALA A 29 -2.18 -19.10 -4.44
C ALA A 29 -2.92 -17.86 -5.03
N PRO A 30 -3.71 -17.95 -6.09
CA PRO A 30 -4.36 -16.77 -6.68
C PRO A 30 -5.38 -16.10 -5.74
N ASN A 31 -6.07 -16.87 -4.90
CA ASN A 31 -7.04 -16.34 -3.94
C ASN A 31 -6.40 -15.56 -2.78
N LEU A 32 -5.17 -15.87 -2.42
CA LEU A 32 -4.44 -15.17 -1.36
C LEU A 32 -3.92 -13.82 -1.84
N ILE A 33 -3.48 -13.71 -3.09
CA ILE A 33 -2.95 -12.46 -3.67
C ILE A 33 -4.06 -11.40 -3.73
N GLY A 34 -5.23 -11.72 -4.27
CA GLY A 34 -6.35 -10.78 -4.37
C GLY A 34 -6.83 -10.26 -3.00
N ARG A 35 -6.89 -11.11 -1.98
CA ARG A 35 -7.26 -10.69 -0.61
C ARG A 35 -6.21 -9.79 0.04
N SER A 36 -4.93 -10.00 -0.28
CA SER A 36 -3.84 -9.14 0.17
C SER A 36 -3.98 -7.73 -0.40
N ASP A 37 -4.30 -7.59 -1.68
CA ASP A 37 -4.43 -6.29 -2.32
C ASP A 37 -5.69 -5.54 -1.86
N GLU A 38 -6.79 -6.23 -1.61
CA GLU A 38 -7.98 -5.63 -1.00
C GLU A 38 -7.71 -5.10 0.41
N ALA A 39 -6.97 -5.84 1.23
CA ALA A 39 -6.55 -5.38 2.56
C ALA A 39 -5.62 -4.16 2.48
N LYS A 40 -4.68 -4.16 1.54
CA LYS A 40 -3.80 -3.02 1.27
C LYS A 40 -4.57 -1.79 0.81
N ALA A 41 -5.58 -1.94 -0.04
CA ALA A 41 -6.41 -0.82 -0.46
C ALA A 41 -7.14 -0.16 0.72
N LYS A 42 -7.62 -0.94 1.69
CA LYS A 42 -8.22 -0.41 2.94
C LYS A 42 -7.21 0.34 3.80
N ILE A 43 -5.98 -0.15 3.89
CA ILE A 43 -4.89 0.55 4.59
C ILE A 43 -4.59 1.87 3.87
N ALA A 44 -4.45 1.85 2.54
CA ALA A 44 -4.22 3.05 1.76
C ALA A 44 -5.32 4.11 1.95
N GLN A 45 -6.58 3.69 2.08
CA GLN A 45 -7.70 4.60 2.37
C GLN A 45 -7.57 5.26 3.75
N GLY A 46 -7.11 4.52 4.76
CA GLY A 46 -6.78 5.07 6.07
C GLY A 46 -5.61 6.05 6.03
N ASP A 47 -4.57 5.73 5.25
CA ASP A 47 -3.43 6.61 5.04
C ASP A 47 -3.83 7.91 4.35
N LEU A 48 -4.71 7.86 3.33
CA LEU A 48 -5.25 9.05 2.67
C LEU A 48 -5.97 9.98 3.67
N SER A 49 -6.73 9.42 4.62
CA SER A 49 -7.40 10.18 5.67
C SER A 49 -6.41 10.84 6.63
N SER A 50 -5.32 10.17 6.94
CA SER A 50 -4.24 10.71 7.77
C SER A 50 -3.48 11.83 7.06
N LEU A 51 -3.16 11.65 5.79
CA LEU A 51 -2.53 12.65 4.94
C LEU A 51 -3.42 13.88 4.73
N ASP A 52 -4.74 13.69 4.56
CA ASP A 52 -5.72 14.76 4.48
C ASP A 52 -5.71 15.62 5.75
N THR A 53 -5.61 14.99 6.92
CA THR A 53 -5.48 15.67 8.20
C THR A 53 -4.19 16.49 8.28
N ALA A 54 -3.06 15.93 7.90
CA ALA A 54 -1.77 16.61 7.87
C ALA A 54 -1.79 17.81 6.91
N LEU A 55 -2.38 17.67 5.73
CA LEU A 55 -2.53 18.74 4.75
C LEU A 55 -3.44 19.87 5.26
N LYS A 56 -4.51 19.54 5.96
CA LYS A 56 -5.39 20.53 6.59
C LYS A 56 -4.67 21.29 7.71
N LEU A 57 -3.87 20.61 8.54
CA LEU A 57 -3.05 21.26 9.56
C LEU A 57 -2.01 22.18 8.92
N TYR A 58 -1.34 21.73 7.87
CA TYR A 58 -0.42 22.58 7.11
C TYR A 58 -1.11 23.84 6.59
N ARG A 59 -2.30 23.71 6.00
CA ARG A 59 -3.09 24.83 5.53
C ARG A 59 -3.47 25.80 6.65
N LEU A 60 -3.83 25.32 7.83
CA LEU A 60 -4.14 26.16 8.99
C LEU A 60 -2.93 27.01 9.41
N ASP A 61 -1.73 26.41 9.38
CA ASP A 61 -0.50 27.10 9.78
C ASP A 61 0.07 28.01 8.69
N LYS A 62 -0.06 27.65 7.42
CA LYS A 62 0.55 28.36 6.28
C LYS A 62 -0.44 29.17 5.44
N GLY A 63 -1.74 29.02 5.67
CA GLY A 63 -2.80 29.73 4.95
C GLY A 63 -3.21 29.08 3.61
N ALA A 64 -2.43 28.15 3.08
CA ALA A 64 -2.69 27.45 1.82
C ALA A 64 -2.18 26.01 1.86
N TYR A 65 -2.70 25.17 0.98
CA TYR A 65 -2.14 23.82 0.76
C TYR A 65 -0.76 23.91 0.10
N PRO A 66 0.12 22.90 0.28
CA PRO A 66 1.36 22.80 -0.47
C PRO A 66 1.10 22.89 -1.97
N THR A 67 2.00 23.50 -2.72
CA THR A 67 1.93 23.46 -4.19
C THR A 67 2.25 22.05 -4.72
N GLY A 68 1.84 21.76 -5.95
CA GLY A 68 2.19 20.47 -6.59
C GLY A 68 3.71 20.25 -6.68
N GLU A 69 4.50 21.31 -6.80
CA GLU A 69 5.97 21.24 -6.81
C GLU A 69 6.56 20.92 -5.43
N GLN A 70 5.96 21.45 -4.36
CA GLN A 70 6.36 21.15 -2.99
C GLN A 70 6.04 19.71 -2.59
N GLY A 71 4.95 19.18 -3.13
CA GLY A 71 4.51 17.83 -2.85
C GLY A 71 4.20 17.56 -1.38
N LEU A 72 4.18 16.30 -1.00
CA LEU A 72 3.98 15.86 0.38
C LEU A 72 5.26 15.97 1.23
N GLU A 73 6.42 16.11 0.60
CA GLU A 73 7.72 16.19 1.29
C GLU A 73 7.82 17.38 2.23
N VAL A 74 7.12 18.48 1.93
CA VAL A 74 7.10 19.66 2.80
C VAL A 74 6.45 19.39 4.17
N LEU A 75 5.62 18.34 4.27
CA LEU A 75 4.99 17.94 5.52
C LEU A 75 5.97 17.27 6.50
N LEU A 76 7.12 16.81 6.02
CA LEU A 76 8.21 16.25 6.83
C LEU A 76 9.04 17.33 7.52
N ALA A 77 8.93 18.58 7.07
CA ALA A 77 9.62 19.70 7.68
C ALA A 77 8.85 20.21 8.90
N SER A 78 9.59 20.52 9.98
CA SER A 78 9.00 21.18 11.13
C SER A 78 8.41 22.54 10.71
N PRO A 79 7.20 22.89 11.18
CA PRO A 79 6.61 24.21 10.95
C PRO A 79 7.36 25.35 11.66
N GLY A 80 8.35 25.04 12.47
CA GLY A 80 9.16 25.97 13.25
C GLY A 80 8.72 26.08 14.73
N ALA A 81 9.44 26.86 15.51
CA ALA A 81 9.14 27.17 16.91
C ALA A 81 9.00 25.92 17.83
N GLY A 82 9.78 24.87 17.62
CA GLY A 82 9.76 23.66 18.46
C GLY A 82 8.55 22.76 18.26
N ARG A 83 7.81 22.96 17.15
CA ARG A 83 6.71 22.07 16.77
C ARG A 83 7.22 20.86 16.01
N GLU A 84 6.54 19.74 16.16
CA GLU A 84 6.79 18.53 15.39
C GLU A 84 6.36 18.69 13.92
N PRO A 85 6.97 17.95 13.00
CA PRO A 85 6.54 17.91 11.60
C PRO A 85 5.09 17.40 11.49
N TYR A 86 4.44 17.71 10.38
CA TYR A 86 3.08 17.20 10.10
C TYR A 86 3.07 15.70 9.77
N LEU A 87 4.21 15.17 9.33
CA LEU A 87 4.45 13.75 9.10
C LEU A 87 5.82 13.36 9.65
N ASP A 88 5.89 12.25 10.36
CA ASP A 88 7.13 11.71 10.94
C ASP A 88 8.01 11.01 9.90
N LYS A 89 7.42 10.51 8.83
CA LYS A 89 8.07 9.71 7.79
C LYS A 89 7.45 9.97 6.42
N PRO A 90 8.19 9.70 5.32
CA PRO A 90 7.66 9.80 3.96
C PRO A 90 6.39 8.97 3.78
N ALA A 91 5.39 9.56 3.11
CA ALA A 91 4.13 8.90 2.81
C ALA A 91 4.31 7.87 1.68
N LEU A 92 4.39 6.60 2.05
CA LEU A 92 4.42 5.47 1.13
C LEU A 92 3.13 4.67 1.27
N ASP A 93 2.59 4.25 0.15
CA ASP A 93 1.44 3.37 0.12
C ASP A 93 1.81 1.93 0.53
N PRO A 94 0.85 1.03 0.76
CA PRO A 94 1.12 -0.36 1.13
C PRO A 94 1.87 -1.19 0.08
N TRP A 95 2.00 -0.68 -1.14
CA TRP A 95 2.82 -1.26 -2.22
C TRP A 95 4.20 -0.61 -2.33
N GLN A 96 4.60 0.21 -1.30
CA GLN A 96 5.90 0.89 -1.20
C GLN A 96 6.13 1.96 -2.28
N ARG A 97 5.07 2.58 -2.79
CA ARG A 97 5.14 3.69 -3.73
C ARG A 97 4.72 4.98 -3.03
N LYS A 98 5.19 6.13 -3.53
CA LYS A 98 4.76 7.43 -3.03
C LYS A 98 3.31 7.69 -3.43
N TYR A 99 2.53 8.25 -2.50
CA TYR A 99 1.23 8.81 -2.83
C TYR A 99 1.38 9.95 -3.84
N GLN A 100 0.48 9.99 -4.80
CA GLN A 100 0.42 11.04 -5.80
C GLN A 100 -0.34 12.24 -5.23
N TYR A 101 0.22 13.44 -5.43
CA TYR A 101 -0.35 14.69 -4.95
C TYR A 101 -0.36 15.74 -6.06
N ARG A 102 -1.49 16.40 -6.25
CA ARG A 102 -1.67 17.48 -7.22
C ARG A 102 -2.45 18.61 -6.59
N CYS A 103 -1.90 19.81 -6.57
CA CYS A 103 -2.56 21.01 -6.09
C CYS A 103 -2.26 22.17 -7.05
N PRO A 104 -3.30 22.83 -7.61
CA PRO A 104 -4.73 22.52 -7.48
C PRO A 104 -5.09 21.14 -8.09
N GLY A 105 -6.12 20.50 -7.52
CA GLY A 105 -6.59 19.19 -7.99
C GLY A 105 -7.32 19.31 -9.33
N VAL A 106 -7.26 18.24 -10.13
CA VAL A 106 -8.08 18.13 -11.35
C VAL A 106 -9.52 17.77 -10.98
N HIS A 107 -9.70 16.86 -10.03
CA HIS A 107 -11.02 16.44 -9.52
C HIS A 107 -11.53 17.36 -8.41
N LYS A 108 -10.62 17.98 -7.65
CA LYS A 108 -10.92 18.99 -6.61
C LYS A 108 -10.20 20.31 -6.88
N PRO A 109 -10.73 21.14 -7.81
CA PRO A 109 -10.05 22.39 -8.23
C PRO A 109 -9.79 23.41 -7.11
N LEU A 110 -10.64 23.43 -6.07
CA LEU A 110 -10.49 24.28 -4.88
C LEU A 110 -9.66 23.64 -3.76
N GLY A 111 -9.07 22.47 -4.02
CA GLY A 111 -8.29 21.70 -3.09
C GLY A 111 -7.16 20.96 -3.80
N TYR A 112 -7.06 19.67 -3.56
CA TYR A 112 -6.01 18.84 -4.11
C TYR A 112 -6.53 17.44 -4.42
N ASP A 113 -5.89 16.77 -5.36
CA ASP A 113 -6.04 15.36 -5.62
C ASP A 113 -4.92 14.60 -4.90
N LEU A 114 -5.29 13.59 -4.15
CA LEU A 114 -4.38 12.72 -3.40
C LEU A 114 -4.81 11.26 -3.62
N PHE A 115 -3.90 10.41 -4.11
CA PHE A 115 -4.24 9.04 -4.45
C PHE A 115 -3.03 8.10 -4.44
N SER A 116 -3.29 6.80 -4.30
CA SER A 116 -2.36 5.71 -4.60
C SER A 116 -2.72 5.11 -5.95
N VAL A 117 -1.70 4.72 -6.70
CA VAL A 117 -1.85 4.01 -7.99
C VAL A 117 -2.07 2.50 -7.83
N GLY A 118 -2.43 2.06 -6.63
CA GLY A 118 -2.82 0.67 -6.36
C GLY A 118 -1.74 -0.38 -6.59
N ALA A 119 -2.17 -1.62 -6.77
CA ALA A 119 -1.31 -2.79 -6.92
C ALA A 119 -0.56 -2.80 -8.25
N ASP A 120 -1.22 -2.40 -9.34
CA ASP A 120 -0.63 -2.44 -10.68
C ASP A 120 0.36 -1.29 -10.96
N GLY A 121 0.35 -0.24 -10.13
CA GLY A 121 1.24 0.90 -10.24
C GLY A 121 0.97 1.82 -11.42
N LYS A 122 -0.23 1.77 -11.98
CA LYS A 122 -0.66 2.59 -13.11
C LYS A 122 -1.81 3.49 -12.69
N GLU A 123 -1.68 4.78 -12.99
CA GLU A 123 -2.74 5.74 -12.75
C GLU A 123 -3.93 5.52 -13.70
N GLY A 124 -5.14 5.70 -13.17
CA GLY A 124 -6.37 5.62 -13.94
C GLY A 124 -6.95 4.22 -14.06
N THR A 125 -6.51 3.30 -13.23
CA THR A 125 -7.03 1.93 -13.18
C THR A 125 -8.02 1.73 -12.03
N GLY A 126 -8.70 0.59 -12.00
CA GLY A 126 -9.76 0.30 -11.03
C GLY A 126 -9.26 -0.01 -9.62
N ASP A 127 -7.96 -0.18 -9.43
CA ASP A 127 -7.32 -0.43 -8.14
C ASP A 127 -6.70 0.83 -7.51
N ASP A 128 -6.82 1.99 -8.17
CA ASP A 128 -6.46 3.28 -7.59
C ASP A 128 -7.28 3.57 -6.33
N VAL A 129 -6.62 4.05 -5.28
CA VAL A 129 -7.28 4.52 -4.05
C VAL A 129 -7.22 6.04 -4.02
N LYS A 130 -8.37 6.70 -4.08
CA LYS A 130 -8.49 8.14 -4.34
C LYS A 130 -9.19 8.88 -3.22
N ASN A 131 -8.89 10.18 -3.04
CA ASN A 131 -9.54 11.02 -2.04
C ASN A 131 -10.82 11.71 -2.53
N TRP A 132 -11.23 11.50 -3.77
CA TRP A 132 -12.43 12.10 -4.39
C TRP A 132 -13.55 11.11 -4.72
N GLU A 133 -13.40 9.85 -4.36
CA GLU A 133 -14.43 8.79 -4.44
C GLU A 133 -15.05 8.51 -3.09
#